data_4e8b6aa2cc1430fbe9c6b4a0b8807465
#
_entry.id   4e8b6aa2cc1430fbe9c6b4a0b8807465
#
_cell.length_a   1.000
_cell.length_b   1.000
_cell.length_c   1.000
_cell.angle_alpha   90.00
_cell.angle_beta   90.00
_cell.angle_gamma   90.00
#
_symmetry.space_group_name_H-M   'P 1'
#
loop_
_entity.id
_entity.type
_entity.pdbx_description
1 polymer ?
#
loop_
_entity_poly.entity_id
_entity_poly.type
_entity_poly.pdbx_seq_one_letter_code
_entity_poly.pdbx_strand_id
1 'polypeptide(L)'
;MLRSCFHHTRCLSLLLILCWMTDALAADFPKDFAAFQAELSPAISKKLATTPKHYRQIEPSLFHLCLDHADQLSMLSDDQRLNAIVKLAEFIDRKRELTGAAIVIGEDRTMIGLLDPARGLEPKEITTIATGYGAKPTVFKQDTATESIREVADQFLAAVGKAAAEGNPTSVVVLGHGSPEEIQSYSIPFGRLADTLINGAGTKAGKPVDLAHIVLICDDCYSADFLINLGTTIEARCRERSLGLGSLPIMIAGTNRDRVGHADFGEKFVPHFWKDVIELFYVRRPRPDAVTLRDFFEKVDNMMYGYGRAPIVQGTQVTGYRLVDPSLCQDPVFFVPLSDADLAELRTILGLPADAPLPRFLDIG
;
A
#
# COMPACT_ATOMS: atom_id res chain seq x y z
N MET A 1 40.70 38.46 43.55
CA MET A 1 39.63 38.22 42.54
C MET A 1 40.22 37.34 41.42
N LEU A 2 40.41 36.05 41.64
CA LEU A 2 40.88 35.10 40.59
C LEU A 2 40.64 33.65 41.02
N ARG A 3 39.37 33.27 41.32
CA ARG A 3 39.01 31.86 41.64
C ARG A 3 37.65 31.44 41.10
N SER A 4 37.03 32.16 40.19
CA SER A 4 35.67 31.83 39.71
C SER A 4 35.56 31.41 38.23
N CYS A 5 36.69 31.36 37.45
CA CYS A 5 36.61 31.00 36.03
C CYS A 5 36.91 29.52 35.70
N PHE A 6 37.32 28.69 36.67
CA PHE A 6 37.70 27.31 36.37
C PHE A 6 36.58 26.26 36.41
N HIS A 7 35.38 26.62 36.93
CA HIS A 7 34.30 25.65 37.01
C HIS A 7 33.38 25.65 35.80
N HIS A 8 33.29 26.72 35.03
CA HIS A 8 32.40 26.80 33.86
C HIS A 8 32.97 26.08 32.62
N THR A 9 34.29 26.00 32.47
CA THR A 9 34.93 25.33 31.34
C THR A 9 34.88 23.80 31.43
N ARG A 10 34.80 23.22 32.62
CA ARG A 10 34.66 21.76 32.78
C ARG A 10 33.24 21.25 32.54
N CYS A 11 32.19 22.03 32.83
CA CYS A 11 30.80 21.66 32.52
C CYS A 11 30.51 21.74 31.02
N LEU A 12 31.07 22.71 30.30
CA LEU A 12 30.86 22.79 28.83
C LEU A 12 31.59 21.65 28.10
N SER A 13 32.77 21.23 28.56
CA SER A 13 33.51 20.11 27.95
C SER A 13 32.81 18.76 28.20
N LEU A 14 32.15 18.57 29.34
CA LEU A 14 31.39 17.36 29.64
C LEU A 14 30.07 17.33 28.84
N LEU A 15 29.38 18.47 28.64
CA LEU A 15 28.19 18.54 27.80
C LEU A 15 28.52 18.31 26.32
N LEU A 16 29.64 18.85 25.82
CA LEU A 16 30.09 18.60 24.45
C LEU A 16 30.50 17.14 24.22
N ILE A 17 31.16 16.50 25.20
CA ILE A 17 31.52 15.08 25.12
C ILE A 17 30.27 14.19 25.20
N LEU A 18 29.25 14.54 25.99
CA LEU A 18 27.96 13.85 26.03
C LEU A 18 27.19 14.02 24.71
N CYS A 19 27.17 15.21 24.10
CA CYS A 19 26.60 15.40 22.76
C CYS A 19 27.34 14.62 21.68
N TRP A 20 28.67 14.55 21.74
CA TRP A 20 29.46 13.75 20.78
C TRP A 20 29.35 12.25 20.99
N MET A 21 29.07 11.79 22.21
CA MET A 21 28.86 10.37 22.49
C MET A 21 27.44 9.91 22.14
N THR A 22 26.46 10.80 22.05
CA THR A 22 25.11 10.46 21.57
C THR A 22 25.04 10.36 20.04
N ASP A 23 25.86 11.11 19.31
CA ASP A 23 25.94 10.98 17.84
C ASP A 23 26.76 9.74 17.36
N ALA A 24 27.56 9.14 18.24
CA ALA A 24 28.40 7.99 17.89
C ALA A 24 27.78 6.62 18.19
N LEU A 25 26.55 6.57 18.75
CA LEU A 25 25.90 5.32 19.18
C LEU A 25 24.59 5.00 18.47
N ALA A 26 24.08 5.86 17.61
CA ALA A 26 22.98 5.52 16.72
C ALA A 26 23.59 4.96 15.43
N ALA A 27 23.79 3.65 15.35
CA ALA A 27 24.01 3.02 14.07
C ALA A 27 22.84 3.42 13.17
N ASP A 28 23.11 4.20 12.11
CA ASP A 28 22.09 4.65 11.18
C ASP A 28 21.27 3.44 10.70
N PHE A 29 19.96 3.55 10.77
CA PHE A 29 19.09 2.52 10.18
C PHE A 29 19.37 2.46 8.67
N PRO A 30 19.41 1.25 8.05
CA PRO A 30 19.64 1.12 6.61
C PRO A 30 18.67 1.99 5.80
N LYS A 31 19.20 2.88 4.96
CA LYS A 31 18.41 3.87 4.19
C LYS A 31 17.89 3.32 2.86
N ASP A 32 18.42 2.20 2.42
CA ASP A 32 17.98 1.51 1.22
C ASP A 32 17.68 0.04 1.50
N PHE A 33 16.83 -0.52 0.65
CA PHE A 33 16.34 -1.88 0.80
C PHE A 33 17.45 -2.94 0.66
N ALA A 34 18.45 -2.69 -0.17
CA ALA A 34 19.57 -3.63 -0.36
C ALA A 34 20.42 -3.73 0.91
N ALA A 35 20.72 -2.59 1.55
CA ALA A 35 21.41 -2.55 2.83
C ALA A 35 20.58 -3.24 3.94
N PHE A 36 19.27 -2.98 4.01
CA PHE A 36 18.37 -3.66 4.93
C PHE A 36 18.40 -5.18 4.74
N GLN A 37 18.32 -5.65 3.50
CA GLN A 37 18.40 -7.07 3.18
C GLN A 37 19.75 -7.69 3.60
N ALA A 38 20.84 -6.99 3.35
CA ALA A 38 22.18 -7.50 3.67
C ALA A 38 22.43 -7.56 5.18
N GLU A 39 22.01 -6.55 5.93
CA GLU A 39 22.38 -6.35 7.33
C GLU A 39 21.38 -6.97 8.31
N LEU A 40 20.10 -6.84 8.07
CA LEU A 40 19.04 -7.21 9.04
C LEU A 40 18.25 -8.45 8.67
N SER A 41 17.95 -8.68 7.40
CA SER A 41 17.07 -9.78 6.97
C SER A 41 17.52 -11.18 7.40
N PRO A 42 18.81 -11.54 7.39
CA PRO A 42 19.25 -12.86 7.88
C PRO A 42 18.94 -13.08 9.35
N ALA A 43 19.11 -12.04 10.18
CA ALA A 43 18.84 -12.11 11.61
C ALA A 43 17.34 -12.15 11.91
N ILE A 44 16.55 -11.36 11.19
CA ILE A 44 15.08 -11.32 11.30
C ILE A 44 14.50 -12.69 10.88
N SER A 45 14.86 -13.17 9.69
CA SER A 45 14.37 -14.44 9.16
C SER A 45 14.69 -15.64 10.07
N LYS A 46 15.83 -15.60 10.76
CA LYS A 46 16.21 -16.63 11.73
C LYS A 46 15.34 -16.62 12.99
N LYS A 47 14.83 -15.45 13.40
CA LYS A 47 14.00 -15.30 14.61
C LYS A 47 12.52 -15.49 14.35
N LEU A 48 12.06 -15.29 13.11
CA LEU A 48 10.66 -15.46 12.75
C LEU A 48 10.23 -16.92 12.77
N ALA A 49 9.02 -17.15 13.26
CA ALA A 49 8.38 -18.47 13.18
C ALA A 49 7.78 -18.76 11.78
N THR A 50 7.74 -17.77 10.89
CA THR A 50 7.17 -17.87 9.55
C THR A 50 8.11 -18.61 8.58
N THR A 51 7.55 -19.08 7.49
CA THR A 51 8.37 -19.68 6.42
C THR A 51 9.20 -18.60 5.70
N PRO A 52 10.41 -18.92 5.21
CA PRO A 52 11.21 -17.99 4.43
C PRO A 52 10.49 -17.39 3.21
N LYS A 53 9.51 -18.11 2.66
CA LYS A 53 8.66 -17.62 1.55
C LYS A 53 7.77 -16.47 2.02
N HIS A 54 7.07 -16.62 3.13
CA HIS A 54 6.20 -15.57 3.68
C HIS A 54 7.02 -14.33 4.09
N TYR A 55 8.19 -14.54 4.69
CA TYR A 55 9.06 -13.43 5.05
C TYR A 55 9.44 -12.57 3.84
N ARG A 56 9.83 -13.19 2.72
CA ARG A 56 10.17 -12.45 1.50
C ARG A 56 9.02 -11.61 0.95
N GLN A 57 7.79 -12.05 1.16
CA GLN A 57 6.60 -11.33 0.71
C GLN A 57 6.33 -10.07 1.52
N ILE A 58 6.63 -10.09 2.83
CA ILE A 58 6.42 -8.96 3.74
C ILE A 58 7.66 -8.07 3.91
N GLU A 59 8.81 -8.50 3.42
CA GLU A 59 10.09 -7.84 3.63
C GLU A 59 10.13 -6.39 3.09
N PRO A 60 9.59 -6.08 1.89
CA PRO A 60 9.52 -4.70 1.41
C PRO A 60 8.68 -3.80 2.31
N SER A 61 7.51 -4.26 2.72
CA SER A 61 6.60 -3.53 3.62
C SER A 61 7.20 -3.35 5.01
N LEU A 62 7.89 -4.37 5.52
CA LEU A 62 8.64 -4.28 6.76
C LEU A 62 9.74 -3.21 6.69
N PHE A 63 10.49 -3.16 5.58
CA PHE A 63 11.50 -2.15 5.36
C PHE A 63 10.90 -0.74 5.38
N HIS A 64 9.81 -0.50 4.63
CA HIS A 64 9.15 0.81 4.61
C HIS A 64 8.62 1.20 6.00
N LEU A 65 7.98 0.29 6.72
CA LEU A 65 7.50 0.55 8.08
C LEU A 65 8.66 0.88 9.03
N CYS A 66 9.78 0.17 8.93
CA CYS A 66 10.96 0.47 9.72
C CYS A 66 11.61 1.80 9.33
N LEU A 67 11.62 2.15 8.04
CA LEU A 67 12.15 3.42 7.55
C LEU A 67 11.30 4.60 8.02
N ASP A 68 9.98 4.48 7.98
CA ASP A 68 9.03 5.49 8.49
C ASP A 68 9.22 5.74 10.00
N HIS A 69 9.84 4.80 10.73
CA HIS A 69 10.11 4.86 12.17
C HIS A 69 11.60 4.70 12.52
N ALA A 70 12.49 5.05 11.60
CA ALA A 70 13.93 4.86 11.77
C ALA A 70 14.49 5.58 12.99
N ASP A 71 14.01 6.81 13.27
CA ASP A 71 14.44 7.58 14.45
C ASP A 71 14.15 6.85 15.77
N GLN A 72 12.93 6.28 15.88
CA GLN A 72 12.53 5.52 17.07
C GLN A 72 13.34 4.23 17.21
N LEU A 73 13.53 3.51 16.12
CA LEU A 73 14.29 2.27 16.10
C LEU A 73 15.77 2.49 16.39
N SER A 74 16.36 3.61 15.96
CA SER A 74 17.75 3.95 16.21
C SER A 74 18.03 4.30 17.68
N MET A 75 17.01 4.68 18.46
CA MET A 75 17.16 4.92 19.92
C MET A 75 17.26 3.62 20.73
N LEU A 76 16.93 2.48 20.14
CA LEU A 76 16.97 1.18 20.79
C LEU A 76 18.38 0.56 20.70
N SER A 77 18.77 -0.23 21.70
CA SER A 77 19.95 -1.09 21.57
C SER A 77 19.74 -2.11 20.44
N ASP A 78 20.83 -2.66 19.88
CA ASP A 78 20.75 -3.59 18.74
C ASP A 78 19.83 -4.78 19.00
N ASP A 79 19.88 -5.37 20.21
CA ASP A 79 18.99 -6.47 20.58
C ASP A 79 17.51 -6.03 20.70
N GLN A 80 17.26 -4.85 21.26
CA GLN A 80 15.92 -4.29 21.37
C GLN A 80 15.37 -3.94 19.99
N ARG A 81 16.20 -3.33 19.14
CA ARG A 81 15.86 -2.97 17.75
C ARG A 81 15.49 -4.22 16.95
N LEU A 82 16.35 -5.24 16.97
CA LEU A 82 16.06 -6.49 16.27
C LEU A 82 14.78 -7.15 16.78
N ASN A 83 14.52 -7.15 18.08
CA ASN A 83 13.29 -7.69 18.64
C ASN A 83 12.05 -6.86 18.24
N ALA A 84 12.15 -5.54 18.17
CA ALA A 84 11.07 -4.67 17.69
C ALA A 84 10.78 -4.97 16.21
N ILE A 85 11.80 -5.05 15.35
CA ILE A 85 11.64 -5.36 13.92
C ILE A 85 11.02 -6.75 13.72
N VAL A 86 11.42 -7.76 14.48
CA VAL A 86 10.79 -9.10 14.43
C VAL A 86 9.31 -9.03 14.79
N LYS A 87 8.93 -8.29 15.84
CA LYS A 87 7.53 -8.09 16.21
C LYS A 87 6.73 -7.33 15.14
N LEU A 88 7.35 -6.34 14.46
CA LEU A 88 6.72 -5.67 13.33
C LEU A 88 6.47 -6.64 12.18
N ALA A 89 7.43 -7.51 11.86
CA ALA A 89 7.28 -8.54 10.85
C ALA A 89 6.14 -9.53 11.21
N GLU A 90 6.08 -9.99 12.46
CA GLU A 90 4.99 -10.85 12.96
C GLU A 90 3.63 -10.15 12.91
N PHE A 91 3.61 -8.83 13.16
CA PHE A 91 2.39 -8.02 13.07
C PHE A 91 1.90 -7.93 11.63
N ILE A 92 2.78 -7.63 10.66
CA ILE A 92 2.45 -7.58 9.23
C ILE A 92 1.94 -8.95 8.76
N ASP A 93 2.64 -10.03 9.06
CA ASP A 93 2.29 -11.39 8.66
C ASP A 93 0.89 -11.79 9.19
N ARG A 94 0.64 -11.51 10.46
CA ARG A 94 -0.68 -11.74 11.06
C ARG A 94 -1.79 -10.91 10.41
N LYS A 95 -1.53 -9.62 10.09
CA LYS A 95 -2.50 -8.76 9.39
C LYS A 95 -2.78 -9.29 7.98
N ARG A 96 -1.77 -9.75 7.28
CA ARG A 96 -1.90 -10.39 5.97
C ARG A 96 -2.79 -11.64 6.03
N GLU A 97 -2.56 -12.52 7.00
CA GLU A 97 -3.39 -13.71 7.21
C GLU A 97 -4.86 -13.36 7.50
N LEU A 98 -5.10 -12.42 8.42
CA LEU A 98 -6.45 -12.00 8.80
C LEU A 98 -7.23 -11.37 7.64
N THR A 99 -6.55 -10.58 6.79
CA THR A 99 -7.18 -9.87 5.66
C THR A 99 -7.19 -10.67 4.38
N GLY A 100 -6.42 -11.75 4.30
CA GLY A 100 -6.31 -12.58 3.09
C GLY A 100 -7.63 -13.15 2.58
N ALA A 101 -8.65 -13.26 3.44
CA ALA A 101 -9.99 -13.71 3.06
C ALA A 101 -10.91 -12.59 2.55
N ALA A 102 -10.47 -11.32 2.57
CA ALA A 102 -11.28 -10.22 2.05
C ALA A 102 -11.56 -10.41 0.57
N ILE A 103 -12.84 -10.30 0.19
CA ILE A 103 -13.27 -10.50 -1.20
C ILE A 103 -13.02 -9.23 -1.99
N VAL A 104 -12.34 -9.35 -3.12
CA VAL A 104 -12.04 -8.25 -4.06
C VAL A 104 -13.03 -8.22 -5.21
N ILE A 105 -13.35 -9.39 -5.77
CA ILE A 105 -14.37 -9.57 -6.81
C ILE A 105 -15.16 -10.81 -6.45
N GLY A 106 -16.50 -10.76 -6.55
CA GLY A 106 -17.34 -11.91 -6.25
C GLY A 106 -18.81 -11.59 -6.34
N GLU A 107 -19.63 -12.58 -6.05
CA GLU A 107 -21.09 -12.47 -6.06
C GLU A 107 -21.58 -11.35 -5.14
N ASP A 108 -22.61 -10.63 -5.58
CA ASP A 108 -23.21 -9.48 -4.89
C ASP A 108 -22.28 -8.26 -4.66
N ARG A 109 -21.07 -8.28 -5.20
CA ARG A 109 -20.19 -7.12 -5.14
C ARG A 109 -20.43 -6.18 -6.31
N THR A 110 -20.54 -4.89 -6.03
CA THR A 110 -20.53 -3.85 -7.07
C THR A 110 -19.08 -3.63 -7.52
N MET A 111 -18.89 -3.43 -8.82
CA MET A 111 -17.59 -3.01 -9.36
C MET A 111 -17.75 -1.70 -10.11
N ILE A 112 -16.93 -0.71 -9.75
CA ILE A 112 -16.90 0.61 -10.40
C ILE A 112 -15.51 0.74 -11.05
N GLY A 113 -15.46 0.80 -12.39
CA GLY A 113 -14.22 0.90 -13.15
C GLY A 113 -14.04 2.28 -13.76
N LEU A 114 -12.81 2.81 -13.73
CA LEU A 114 -12.38 3.99 -14.48
C LEU A 114 -11.19 3.60 -15.36
N LEU A 115 -11.37 3.67 -16.68
CA LEU A 115 -10.36 3.27 -17.66
C LEU A 115 -9.80 4.48 -18.39
N ASP A 116 -8.48 4.49 -18.56
CA ASP A 116 -7.78 5.49 -19.37
C ASP A 116 -8.29 5.47 -20.83
N PRO A 117 -8.68 6.61 -21.38
CA PRO A 117 -9.14 6.69 -22.76
C PRO A 117 -8.08 6.31 -23.80
N ALA A 118 -6.81 6.58 -23.49
CA ALA A 118 -5.68 6.32 -24.38
C ALA A 118 -5.19 4.87 -24.36
N ARG A 119 -5.70 4.05 -23.41
CA ARG A 119 -5.26 2.66 -23.26
C ARG A 119 -6.21 1.68 -23.93
N GLY A 120 -5.63 0.59 -24.45
CA GLY A 120 -6.36 -0.41 -25.24
C GLY A 120 -7.33 -1.31 -24.46
N LEU A 121 -7.54 -1.08 -23.15
CA LEU A 121 -8.55 -1.80 -22.37
C LEU A 121 -9.94 -1.29 -22.71
N GLU A 122 -10.81 -2.21 -23.08
CA GLU A 122 -12.20 -1.89 -23.39
C GLU A 122 -13.11 -2.17 -22.17
N PRO A 123 -14.15 -1.34 -21.93
CA PRO A 123 -15.11 -1.56 -20.86
C PRO A 123 -15.70 -2.97 -20.86
N LYS A 124 -15.82 -3.58 -22.05
CA LYS A 124 -16.31 -4.93 -22.23
C LYS A 124 -15.42 -5.99 -21.56
N GLU A 125 -14.09 -5.81 -21.56
CA GLU A 125 -13.17 -6.77 -20.98
C GLU A 125 -13.34 -6.81 -19.46
N ILE A 126 -13.32 -5.64 -18.81
CA ILE A 126 -13.54 -5.53 -17.36
C ILE A 126 -14.95 -6.02 -16.96
N THR A 127 -15.96 -5.66 -17.73
CA THR A 127 -17.34 -6.11 -17.52
C THR A 127 -17.44 -7.64 -17.61
N THR A 128 -16.81 -8.24 -18.60
CA THR A 128 -16.82 -9.71 -18.78
C THR A 128 -16.18 -10.43 -17.61
N ILE A 129 -15.01 -9.93 -17.14
CA ILE A 129 -14.32 -10.50 -16.00
C ILE A 129 -15.18 -10.37 -14.73
N ALA A 130 -15.64 -9.17 -14.41
CA ALA A 130 -16.44 -8.92 -13.21
C ALA A 130 -17.73 -9.74 -13.18
N THR A 131 -18.46 -9.77 -14.30
CA THR A 131 -19.71 -10.58 -14.43
C THR A 131 -19.41 -12.07 -14.32
N GLY A 132 -18.26 -12.51 -14.81
CA GLY A 132 -17.82 -13.90 -14.69
C GLY A 132 -17.66 -14.35 -13.25
N TYR A 133 -17.44 -13.45 -12.30
CA TYR A 133 -17.38 -13.68 -10.85
C TYR A 133 -18.68 -13.27 -10.12
N GLY A 134 -19.75 -12.97 -10.84
CA GLY A 134 -21.03 -12.56 -10.24
C GLY A 134 -21.11 -11.11 -9.77
N ALA A 135 -20.07 -10.30 -9.99
CA ALA A 135 -20.10 -8.88 -9.66
C ALA A 135 -20.99 -8.07 -10.60
N LYS A 136 -21.43 -6.89 -10.15
CA LYS A 136 -22.25 -5.95 -10.91
C LYS A 136 -21.39 -4.78 -11.39
N PRO A 137 -20.82 -4.81 -12.62
CA PRO A 137 -19.90 -3.79 -13.10
C PRO A 137 -20.62 -2.54 -13.62
N THR A 138 -20.00 -1.38 -13.35
CA THR A 138 -20.25 -0.10 -14.01
C THR A 138 -18.89 0.46 -14.40
N VAL A 139 -18.65 0.66 -15.69
CA VAL A 139 -17.32 1.04 -16.19
C VAL A 139 -17.41 2.37 -16.93
N PHE A 140 -16.54 3.30 -16.55
CA PHE A 140 -16.40 4.61 -17.13
C PHE A 140 -15.14 4.67 -17.98
N LYS A 141 -15.29 5.12 -19.21
CA LYS A 141 -14.19 5.40 -20.16
C LYS A 141 -14.66 6.54 -21.05
N GLN A 142 -13.83 7.53 -21.28
CA GLN A 142 -14.14 8.58 -22.23
C GLN A 142 -14.26 7.99 -23.64
N ASP A 143 -15.40 8.18 -24.28
CA ASP A 143 -15.53 8.02 -25.72
C ASP A 143 -15.07 9.32 -26.38
N THR A 144 -13.98 9.25 -27.16
CA THR A 144 -13.29 10.40 -27.74
C THR A 144 -14.13 11.27 -28.65
N ALA A 145 -15.33 10.84 -29.00
CA ALA A 145 -16.19 11.55 -29.96
C ALA A 145 -17.18 12.56 -29.31
N THR A 146 -17.61 12.36 -28.07
CA THR A 146 -18.79 13.08 -27.53
C THR A 146 -18.72 13.51 -26.07
N GLU A 147 -17.89 12.90 -25.23
CA GLU A 147 -17.85 13.19 -23.80
C GLU A 147 -16.57 13.95 -23.40
N SER A 148 -16.70 14.89 -22.47
CA SER A 148 -15.53 15.53 -21.88
C SER A 148 -14.92 14.65 -20.78
N ILE A 149 -13.59 14.67 -20.64
CA ILE A 149 -12.85 14.01 -19.55
C ILE A 149 -13.47 14.35 -18.18
N ARG A 150 -13.89 15.60 -18.01
CA ARG A 150 -14.49 16.08 -16.76
C ARG A 150 -15.84 15.44 -16.47
N GLU A 151 -16.69 15.28 -17.48
CA GLU A 151 -18.01 14.65 -17.30
C GLU A 151 -17.87 13.19 -16.87
N VAL A 152 -16.95 12.44 -17.49
CA VAL A 152 -16.67 11.05 -17.12
C VAL A 152 -16.09 10.99 -15.68
N ALA A 153 -15.18 11.89 -15.32
CA ALA A 153 -14.66 12.00 -13.97
C ALA A 153 -15.77 12.28 -12.94
N ASP A 154 -16.69 13.21 -13.26
CA ASP A 154 -17.81 13.56 -12.38
C ASP A 154 -18.80 12.40 -12.21
N GLN A 155 -19.10 11.66 -13.28
CA GLN A 155 -19.96 10.46 -13.23
C GLN A 155 -19.29 9.33 -12.40
N PHE A 156 -18.01 9.09 -12.60
CA PHE A 156 -17.25 8.12 -11.80
C PHE A 156 -17.28 8.48 -10.31
N LEU A 157 -16.95 9.72 -9.97
CA LEU A 157 -16.97 10.18 -8.58
C LEU A 157 -18.38 10.11 -7.95
N ALA A 158 -19.42 10.43 -8.72
CA ALA A 158 -20.80 10.29 -8.27
C ALA A 158 -21.14 8.82 -7.95
N ALA A 159 -20.70 7.87 -8.78
CA ALA A 159 -20.88 6.44 -8.54
C ALA A 159 -20.13 5.96 -7.29
N VAL A 160 -18.88 6.41 -7.10
CA VAL A 160 -18.06 6.10 -5.90
C VAL A 160 -18.72 6.67 -4.64
N GLY A 161 -19.16 7.94 -4.66
CA GLY A 161 -19.85 8.57 -3.54
C GLY A 161 -21.16 7.86 -3.17
N LYS A 162 -21.92 7.42 -4.17
CA LYS A 162 -23.13 6.62 -3.96
C LYS A 162 -22.81 5.28 -3.29
N ALA A 163 -21.78 4.57 -3.76
CA ALA A 163 -21.35 3.30 -3.17
C ALA A 163 -20.92 3.48 -1.71
N ALA A 164 -20.17 4.54 -1.40
CA ALA A 164 -19.78 4.88 -0.04
C ALA A 164 -20.99 5.14 0.87
N ALA A 165 -22.05 5.77 0.34
CA ALA A 165 -23.29 6.05 1.09
C ALA A 165 -24.13 4.79 1.34
N GLU A 166 -24.21 3.89 0.37
CA GLU A 166 -25.03 2.68 0.44
C GLU A 166 -24.45 1.63 1.39
N GLY A 167 -23.12 1.57 1.51
CA GLY A 167 -22.44 0.58 2.38
C GLY A 167 -22.43 -0.84 1.79
N ASN A 168 -22.76 -0.98 0.51
CA ASN A 168 -22.70 -2.27 -0.18
C ASN A 168 -21.24 -2.64 -0.52
N PRO A 169 -20.85 -3.92 -0.45
CA PRO A 169 -19.52 -4.35 -0.86
C PRO A 169 -19.20 -3.86 -2.28
N THR A 170 -18.16 -3.03 -2.42
CA THR A 170 -17.80 -2.38 -3.67
C THR A 170 -16.32 -2.45 -3.94
N SER A 171 -15.96 -2.80 -5.19
CA SER A 171 -14.59 -2.66 -5.70
C SER A 171 -14.53 -1.48 -6.65
N VAL A 172 -13.64 -0.55 -6.38
CA VAL A 172 -13.35 0.60 -7.24
C VAL A 172 -12.01 0.34 -7.92
N VAL A 173 -12.00 0.32 -9.24
CA VAL A 173 -10.84 -0.04 -10.05
C VAL A 173 -10.46 1.12 -10.94
N VAL A 174 -9.25 1.60 -10.81
CA VAL A 174 -8.67 2.67 -11.62
C VAL A 174 -7.52 2.11 -12.42
N LEU A 175 -7.60 2.21 -13.73
CA LEU A 175 -6.59 1.72 -14.66
C LEU A 175 -6.19 2.86 -15.60
N GLY A 176 -4.96 3.37 -15.45
CA GLY A 176 -4.64 4.53 -16.26
C GLY A 176 -3.25 5.11 -16.08
N HIS A 177 -3.14 6.39 -16.35
CA HIS A 177 -2.00 7.21 -16.01
C HIS A 177 -2.23 7.90 -14.66
N GLY A 178 -1.23 7.85 -13.78
CA GLY A 178 -1.28 8.43 -12.45
C GLY A 178 -0.01 9.15 -12.06
N SER A 179 -0.14 9.95 -11.02
CA SER A 179 0.94 10.59 -10.28
C SER A 179 0.67 10.45 -8.78
N PRO A 180 1.61 10.81 -7.90
CA PRO A 180 1.35 10.85 -6.47
C PRO A 180 0.17 11.74 -6.06
N GLU A 181 -0.18 12.74 -6.89
CA GLU A 181 -1.19 13.75 -6.59
C GLU A 181 -2.56 13.45 -7.20
N GLU A 182 -2.60 12.76 -8.37
CA GLU A 182 -3.85 12.61 -9.11
C GLU A 182 -3.89 11.39 -10.04
N ILE A 183 -5.10 10.95 -10.36
CA ILE A 183 -5.40 10.10 -11.51
C ILE A 183 -5.32 11.00 -12.75
N GLN A 184 -4.16 11.02 -13.41
CA GLN A 184 -3.83 12.01 -14.45
C GLN A 184 -4.77 11.95 -15.65
N SER A 185 -5.18 10.75 -16.08
CA SER A 185 -6.04 10.56 -17.24
C SER A 185 -7.35 11.35 -17.15
N TYR A 186 -7.81 11.65 -15.93
CA TYR A 186 -9.07 12.31 -15.65
C TYR A 186 -8.94 13.54 -14.76
N SER A 187 -7.72 13.95 -14.43
CA SER A 187 -7.43 15.08 -13.52
C SER A 187 -8.22 14.98 -12.21
N ILE A 188 -8.22 13.79 -11.58
CA ILE A 188 -8.88 13.56 -10.30
C ILE A 188 -7.82 13.57 -9.19
N PRO A 189 -7.66 14.69 -8.45
CA PRO A 189 -6.75 14.73 -7.31
C PRO A 189 -7.23 13.80 -6.19
N PHE A 190 -6.27 13.21 -5.43
CA PHE A 190 -6.61 12.37 -4.27
C PHE A 190 -7.53 13.09 -3.29
N GLY A 191 -7.36 14.40 -3.13
CA GLY A 191 -8.22 15.23 -2.28
C GLY A 191 -9.68 15.25 -2.71
N ARG A 192 -9.96 15.23 -4.01
CA ARG A 192 -11.33 15.19 -4.54
C ARG A 192 -11.97 13.80 -4.32
N LEU A 193 -11.19 12.75 -4.51
CA LEU A 193 -11.65 11.38 -4.24
C LEU A 193 -11.90 11.18 -2.73
N ALA A 194 -11.02 11.70 -1.86
CA ALA A 194 -11.21 11.68 -0.42
C ALA A 194 -12.52 12.36 0.01
N ASP A 195 -12.79 13.57 -0.51
CA ASP A 195 -14.05 14.27 -0.23
C ASP A 195 -15.27 13.48 -0.68
N THR A 196 -15.18 12.86 -1.85
CA THR A 196 -16.28 12.03 -2.39
C THR A 196 -16.59 10.86 -1.46
N LEU A 197 -15.57 10.14 -1.00
CA LEU A 197 -15.72 9.02 -0.09
C LEU A 197 -16.26 9.45 1.29
N ILE A 198 -15.70 10.51 1.87
CA ILE A 198 -16.13 11.05 3.17
C ILE A 198 -17.57 11.54 3.11
N ASN A 199 -17.89 12.34 2.09
CA ASN A 199 -19.25 12.89 1.93
C ASN A 199 -20.29 11.78 1.69
N GLY A 200 -19.92 10.75 0.93
CA GLY A 200 -20.78 9.58 0.75
C GLY A 200 -21.03 8.84 2.06
N ALA A 201 -19.99 8.40 2.72
CA ALA A 201 -20.09 7.62 3.95
C ALA A 201 -20.61 8.43 5.17
N GLY A 202 -20.31 9.72 5.21
CA GLY A 202 -20.69 10.64 6.30
C GLY A 202 -22.15 11.12 6.28
N THR A 203 -22.98 10.67 5.33
CA THR A 203 -24.39 11.12 5.20
C THR A 203 -25.28 10.67 6.38
N LYS A 204 -24.87 9.70 7.17
CA LYS A 204 -25.62 9.21 8.32
C LYS A 204 -25.23 9.99 9.58
N ALA A 205 -26.05 10.95 9.99
CA ALA A 205 -25.81 11.78 11.17
C ALA A 205 -25.40 10.95 12.42
N GLY A 206 -24.29 11.34 13.04
CA GLY A 206 -23.78 10.73 14.26
C GLY A 206 -23.07 9.38 14.09
N LYS A 207 -22.89 8.88 12.88
CA LYS A 207 -22.07 7.68 12.62
C LYS A 207 -20.68 8.06 12.12
N PRO A 208 -19.65 7.28 12.47
CA PRO A 208 -18.33 7.48 11.91
C PRO A 208 -18.32 7.21 10.38
N VAL A 209 -17.40 7.84 9.69
CA VAL A 209 -17.08 7.51 8.29
C VAL A 209 -16.52 6.11 8.27
N ASP A 210 -17.22 5.17 7.64
CA ASP A 210 -16.83 3.77 7.57
C ASP A 210 -16.76 3.32 6.10
N LEU A 211 -15.56 2.99 5.64
CA LEU A 211 -15.24 2.59 4.28
C LEU A 211 -14.78 1.13 4.19
N ALA A 212 -14.98 0.32 5.23
CA ALA A 212 -14.57 -1.09 5.26
C ALA A 212 -15.17 -1.95 4.13
N HIS A 213 -16.31 -1.53 3.57
CA HIS A 213 -16.99 -2.21 2.47
C HIS A 213 -16.38 -1.92 1.09
N ILE A 214 -15.43 -0.98 1.01
CA ILE A 214 -14.76 -0.57 -0.24
C ILE A 214 -13.38 -1.22 -0.34
N VAL A 215 -13.09 -1.78 -1.53
CA VAL A 215 -11.75 -2.14 -1.98
C VAL A 215 -11.41 -1.21 -3.14
N LEU A 216 -10.34 -0.43 -2.99
CA LEU A 216 -9.87 0.49 -4.02
C LEU A 216 -8.60 -0.09 -4.66
N ILE A 217 -8.63 -0.26 -5.97
CA ILE A 217 -7.54 -0.81 -6.77
C ILE A 217 -7.08 0.28 -7.74
N CYS A 218 -5.83 0.69 -7.65
CA CYS A 218 -5.20 1.64 -8.57
C CYS A 218 -4.04 0.95 -9.29
N ASP A 219 -4.17 0.78 -10.60
CA ASP A 219 -3.13 0.22 -11.45
C ASP A 219 -2.64 1.29 -12.43
N ASP A 220 -1.85 2.21 -11.87
CA ASP A 220 -1.24 3.34 -12.55
C ASP A 220 0.16 3.62 -11.99
N CYS A 221 0.87 4.59 -12.61
CA CYS A 221 2.16 5.04 -12.09
C CYS A 221 1.97 5.68 -10.70
N TYR A 222 2.90 5.43 -9.78
CA TYR A 222 2.91 5.99 -8.43
C TYR A 222 1.64 5.67 -7.61
N SER A 223 0.97 4.55 -7.91
CA SER A 223 -0.31 4.24 -7.28
C SER A 223 -0.20 4.05 -5.77
N ALA A 224 0.91 3.54 -5.23
CA ALA A 224 1.11 3.47 -3.78
C ALA A 224 1.18 4.86 -3.15
N ASP A 225 1.91 5.81 -3.75
CA ASP A 225 2.01 7.19 -3.24
C ASP A 225 0.66 7.89 -3.29
N PHE A 226 -0.09 7.72 -4.40
CA PHE A 226 -1.46 8.23 -4.52
C PHE A 226 -2.36 7.70 -3.40
N LEU A 227 -2.34 6.39 -3.14
CA LEU A 227 -3.18 5.76 -2.11
C LEU A 227 -2.78 6.14 -0.68
N ILE A 228 -1.48 6.32 -0.41
CA ILE A 228 -0.98 6.85 0.86
C ILE A 228 -1.50 8.27 1.07
N ASN A 229 -1.39 9.13 0.07
CA ASN A 229 -1.89 10.51 0.11
C ASN A 229 -3.41 10.54 0.29
N LEU A 230 -4.13 9.65 -0.38
CA LEU A 230 -5.59 9.50 -0.22
C LEU A 230 -5.97 9.10 1.21
N GLY A 231 -5.37 8.03 1.76
CA GLY A 231 -5.65 7.55 3.11
C GLY A 231 -5.35 8.61 4.17
N THR A 232 -4.18 9.21 4.10
CA THR A 232 -3.76 10.31 5.00
C THR A 232 -4.71 11.51 4.92
N THR A 233 -5.18 11.85 3.70
CA THR A 233 -6.13 12.95 3.50
C THR A 233 -7.50 12.63 4.07
N ILE A 234 -7.99 11.41 3.94
CA ILE A 234 -9.26 10.99 4.57
C ILE A 234 -9.16 11.16 6.09
N GLU A 235 -8.09 10.70 6.71
CA GLU A 235 -7.87 10.84 8.16
C GLU A 235 -7.82 12.31 8.60
N ALA A 236 -7.04 13.13 7.90
CA ALA A 236 -6.90 14.55 8.21
C ALA A 236 -8.24 15.28 8.11
N ARG A 237 -8.98 15.07 7.03
CA ARG A 237 -10.28 15.73 6.81
C ARG A 237 -11.37 15.25 7.76
N CYS A 238 -11.39 13.97 8.13
CA CYS A 238 -12.30 13.50 9.17
C CYS A 238 -12.01 14.21 10.49
N ARG A 239 -10.75 14.39 10.85
CA ARG A 239 -10.34 15.12 12.06
C ARG A 239 -10.73 16.61 11.99
N GLU A 240 -10.41 17.28 10.89
CA GLU A 240 -10.75 18.70 10.66
C GLU A 240 -12.26 18.98 10.75
N ARG A 241 -13.06 18.04 10.24
CA ARG A 241 -14.54 18.15 10.23
C ARG A 241 -15.18 17.59 11.51
N SER A 242 -14.37 17.16 12.49
CA SER A 242 -14.85 16.50 13.72
C SER A 242 -15.72 15.28 13.44
N LEU A 243 -15.43 14.54 12.36
CA LEU A 243 -16.07 13.29 12.03
C LEU A 243 -15.27 12.13 12.64
N GLY A 244 -15.97 11.18 13.24
CA GLY A 244 -15.34 9.91 13.62
C GLY A 244 -14.92 9.14 12.36
N LEU A 245 -13.78 8.48 12.40
CA LEU A 245 -13.35 7.55 11.35
C LEU A 245 -13.47 6.12 11.89
N GLY A 246 -14.37 5.32 11.31
CA GLY A 246 -14.55 3.91 11.65
C GLY A 246 -13.50 3.04 10.96
N SER A 247 -13.44 3.09 9.63
CA SER A 247 -12.46 2.34 8.85
C SER A 247 -12.10 3.07 7.56
N LEU A 248 -10.86 2.92 7.12
CA LEU A 248 -10.43 3.21 5.76
C LEU A 248 -10.81 2.04 4.81
N PRO A 249 -10.78 2.24 3.48
CA PRO A 249 -10.92 1.15 2.53
C PRO A 249 -9.67 0.24 2.55
N ILE A 250 -9.81 -0.98 2.07
CA ILE A 250 -8.65 -1.75 1.61
C ILE A 250 -8.17 -1.10 0.32
N MET A 251 -6.86 -0.86 0.20
CA MET A 251 -6.27 -0.19 -0.95
C MET A 251 -5.20 -1.08 -1.57
N ILE A 252 -5.27 -1.25 -2.89
CA ILE A 252 -4.35 -2.08 -3.66
C ILE A 252 -3.71 -1.20 -4.72
N ALA A 253 -2.39 -1.09 -4.68
CA ALA A 253 -1.59 -0.37 -5.65
C ALA A 253 -0.92 -1.34 -6.62
N GLY A 254 -0.95 -1.03 -7.91
CA GLY A 254 -0.21 -1.78 -8.92
C GLY A 254 1.30 -1.51 -8.92
N THR A 255 1.73 -0.41 -8.28
CA THR A 255 3.16 -0.02 -8.17
C THR A 255 3.51 0.37 -6.76
N ASN A 256 4.76 0.12 -6.34
CA ASN A 256 5.30 0.56 -5.06
C ASN A 256 5.56 2.08 -5.05
N ARG A 257 5.95 2.59 -3.88
CA ARG A 257 6.35 4.00 -3.67
C ARG A 257 7.44 4.40 -4.65
N ASP A 258 7.38 5.63 -5.13
CA ASP A 258 8.35 6.21 -6.08
C ASP A 258 8.55 5.40 -7.38
N ARG A 259 7.55 4.60 -7.80
CA ARG A 259 7.65 3.74 -8.98
C ARG A 259 6.63 4.07 -10.05
N VAL A 260 7.08 3.94 -11.28
CA VAL A 260 6.20 4.00 -12.46
C VAL A 260 5.67 2.61 -12.81
N GLY A 261 4.43 2.54 -13.24
CA GLY A 261 3.87 1.31 -13.82
C GLY A 261 4.56 1.02 -15.16
N HIS A 262 4.97 -0.23 -15.36
CA HIS A 262 5.55 -0.64 -16.63
C HIS A 262 4.47 -0.98 -17.64
N ALA A 263 4.60 -0.35 -18.82
CA ALA A 263 3.92 -0.78 -20.02
C ALA A 263 4.76 -1.84 -20.72
N ASP A 264 4.13 -2.81 -21.36
CA ASP A 264 4.82 -3.62 -22.35
C ASP A 264 5.45 -2.72 -23.42
N PHE A 265 6.70 -2.97 -23.75
CA PHE A 265 7.45 -2.25 -24.78
C PHE A 265 6.93 -2.53 -26.21
N GLY A 266 5.70 -2.97 -26.36
CA GLY A 266 5.04 -3.20 -27.63
C GLY A 266 3.72 -2.47 -27.71
N GLU A 267 3.46 -1.78 -28.71
CA GLU A 267 2.31 -1.03 -29.24
C GLU A 267 1.04 -0.79 -28.40
N LYS A 268 0.82 -1.50 -27.27
CA LYS A 268 -0.35 -1.32 -26.39
C LYS A 268 0.06 -1.40 -24.93
N PHE A 269 -0.01 -0.29 -24.24
CA PHE A 269 0.13 -0.24 -22.80
C PHE A 269 -1.09 -0.93 -22.17
N VAL A 270 -0.84 -2.06 -21.53
CA VAL A 270 -1.86 -2.78 -20.75
C VAL A 270 -1.41 -2.77 -19.32
N PRO A 271 -2.28 -2.42 -18.36
CA PRO A 271 -1.97 -2.54 -16.97
C PRO A 271 -1.73 -4.02 -16.62
N HIS A 272 -0.46 -4.41 -16.52
CA HIS A 272 -0.09 -5.81 -16.34
C HIS A 272 -0.65 -6.40 -15.06
N PHE A 273 -0.63 -5.61 -13.98
CA PHE A 273 -1.09 -6.10 -12.70
C PHE A 273 -2.55 -6.59 -12.77
N TRP A 274 -3.44 -5.75 -13.28
CA TRP A 274 -4.85 -6.12 -13.38
C TRP A 274 -5.09 -7.24 -14.41
N LYS A 275 -4.52 -7.08 -15.58
CA LYS A 275 -4.71 -8.04 -16.67
C LYS A 275 -4.12 -9.40 -16.31
N ASP A 276 -2.86 -9.44 -15.89
CA ASP A 276 -2.17 -10.70 -15.63
C ASP A 276 -2.74 -11.40 -14.39
N VAL A 277 -3.10 -10.66 -13.34
CA VAL A 277 -3.73 -11.23 -12.16
C VAL A 277 -5.12 -11.76 -12.49
N ILE A 278 -5.96 -10.96 -13.14
CA ILE A 278 -7.37 -11.34 -13.38
C ILE A 278 -7.51 -12.30 -14.56
N GLU A 279 -6.79 -12.13 -15.68
CA GLU A 279 -6.84 -13.08 -16.81
C GLU A 279 -6.32 -14.45 -16.44
N LEU A 280 -5.27 -14.57 -15.64
CA LEU A 280 -4.78 -15.86 -15.18
C LEU A 280 -5.81 -16.61 -14.34
N PHE A 281 -6.57 -15.90 -13.52
CA PHE A 281 -7.70 -16.51 -12.78
C PHE A 281 -8.82 -16.92 -13.71
N TYR A 282 -9.13 -16.09 -14.72
CA TYR A 282 -10.23 -16.31 -15.64
C TYR A 282 -9.98 -17.47 -16.63
N VAL A 283 -8.75 -17.60 -17.12
CA VAL A 283 -8.43 -18.51 -18.26
C VAL A 283 -7.96 -19.89 -17.80
N ARG A 284 -7.35 -20.04 -16.63
CA ARG A 284 -6.56 -21.24 -16.30
C ARG A 284 -7.11 -22.13 -15.17
N ARG A 285 -8.18 -21.77 -14.49
CA ARG A 285 -8.74 -22.60 -13.40
C ARG A 285 -10.27 -22.70 -13.49
N PRO A 286 -10.89 -23.80 -12.98
CA PRO A 286 -12.29 -23.74 -12.68
C PRO A 286 -12.51 -22.51 -11.79
N ARG A 287 -13.43 -21.63 -12.20
CA ARG A 287 -13.65 -20.33 -11.60
C ARG A 287 -13.86 -20.48 -10.11
N PRO A 288 -13.05 -19.87 -9.24
CA PRO A 288 -13.48 -19.65 -7.88
C PRO A 288 -14.71 -18.75 -7.88
N ASP A 289 -15.60 -18.94 -6.92
CA ASP A 289 -16.82 -18.09 -6.78
C ASP A 289 -16.49 -16.64 -6.47
N ALA A 290 -15.24 -16.38 -6.04
CA ALA A 290 -14.72 -15.05 -5.74
C ALA A 290 -13.20 -14.97 -5.89
N VAL A 291 -12.68 -13.75 -6.14
CA VAL A 291 -11.25 -13.43 -6.03
C VAL A 291 -11.02 -12.77 -4.69
N THR A 292 -10.10 -13.33 -3.91
CA THR A 292 -9.74 -12.85 -2.57
C THR A 292 -8.40 -12.09 -2.60
N LEU A 293 -8.09 -11.36 -1.52
CA LEU A 293 -6.76 -10.77 -1.35
C LEU A 293 -5.67 -11.84 -1.32
N ARG A 294 -5.93 -13.02 -0.78
CA ARG A 294 -4.98 -14.13 -0.80
C ARG A 294 -4.65 -14.57 -2.22
N ASP A 295 -5.66 -14.60 -3.11
CA ASP A 295 -5.43 -14.88 -4.52
C ASP A 295 -4.50 -13.84 -5.16
N PHE A 296 -4.67 -12.55 -4.82
CA PHE A 296 -3.76 -11.50 -5.25
C PHE A 296 -2.36 -11.72 -4.70
N PHE A 297 -2.18 -11.96 -3.40
CA PHE A 297 -0.88 -12.21 -2.79
C PHE A 297 -0.14 -13.38 -3.46
N GLU A 298 -0.83 -14.50 -3.71
CA GLU A 298 -0.22 -15.66 -4.36
C GLU A 298 0.20 -15.39 -5.81
N LYS A 299 -0.53 -14.53 -6.52
CA LYS A 299 -0.23 -14.19 -7.91
C LYS A 299 0.85 -13.14 -8.05
N VAL A 300 0.77 -12.10 -7.21
CA VAL A 300 1.78 -11.06 -7.13
C VAL A 300 3.16 -11.65 -6.90
N ASP A 301 3.28 -12.65 -6.01
CA ASP A 301 4.51 -13.37 -5.77
C ASP A 301 5.12 -13.98 -7.06
N ASN A 302 4.28 -14.44 -7.97
CA ASN A 302 4.72 -14.96 -9.26
C ASN A 302 5.05 -13.85 -10.28
N MET A 303 4.37 -12.71 -10.22
CA MET A 303 4.59 -11.58 -11.12
C MET A 303 5.82 -10.76 -10.76
N MET A 304 6.07 -10.55 -9.46
CA MET A 304 7.26 -9.84 -8.96
C MET A 304 8.57 -10.43 -9.51
N TYR A 305 8.55 -11.69 -9.94
CA TYR A 305 9.71 -12.34 -10.52
C TYR A 305 9.92 -12.06 -12.01
N GLY A 306 8.95 -11.46 -12.70
CA GLY A 306 9.01 -11.20 -14.16
C GLY A 306 9.71 -9.91 -14.55
N TYR A 307 9.59 -8.85 -13.74
CA TYR A 307 10.08 -7.51 -14.08
C TYR A 307 11.34 -7.13 -13.31
N GLY A 308 12.33 -6.61 -14.02
CA GLY A 308 13.61 -6.19 -13.43
C GLY A 308 14.44 -7.31 -12.81
N ARG A 309 14.04 -8.57 -12.97
CA ARG A 309 14.70 -9.75 -12.44
C ARG A 309 15.03 -10.77 -13.52
N ALA A 310 16.23 -11.33 -13.47
CA ALA A 310 16.65 -12.41 -14.36
C ALA A 310 16.59 -13.76 -13.61
N PRO A 311 16.10 -14.84 -14.25
CA PRO A 311 16.04 -16.15 -13.62
C PRO A 311 17.45 -16.69 -13.35
N ILE A 312 17.63 -17.29 -12.18
CA ILE A 312 18.80 -18.11 -11.85
C ILE A 312 18.48 -19.54 -12.27
N VAL A 313 19.17 -20.00 -13.31
CA VAL A 313 18.92 -21.33 -13.89
C VAL A 313 20.01 -22.30 -13.45
N GLN A 314 19.61 -23.45 -12.89
CA GLN A 314 20.50 -24.57 -12.62
C GLN A 314 20.02 -25.77 -13.47
N GLY A 315 20.80 -26.11 -14.48
CA GLY A 315 20.35 -27.07 -15.50
C GLY A 315 19.17 -26.52 -16.28
N THR A 316 18.02 -27.22 -16.24
CA THR A 316 16.76 -26.80 -16.87
C THR A 316 15.76 -26.19 -15.89
N GLN A 317 16.13 -26.07 -14.62
CA GLN A 317 15.23 -25.56 -13.58
C GLN A 317 15.56 -24.13 -13.16
N VAL A 318 14.54 -23.29 -13.04
CA VAL A 318 14.65 -21.98 -12.42
C VAL A 318 14.65 -22.18 -10.90
N THR A 319 15.78 -21.88 -10.26
CA THR A 319 15.97 -22.07 -8.81
C THR A 319 15.76 -20.79 -8.02
N GLY A 320 15.63 -19.64 -8.71
CA GLY A 320 15.41 -18.34 -8.10
C GLY A 320 15.50 -17.23 -9.15
N TYR A 321 15.49 -16.01 -8.68
CA TYR A 321 15.63 -14.82 -9.53
C TYR A 321 16.60 -13.86 -8.88
N ARG A 322 17.41 -13.19 -9.68
CA ARG A 322 18.28 -12.10 -9.24
C ARG A 322 17.74 -10.77 -9.73
N LEU A 323 17.80 -9.76 -8.90
CA LEU A 323 17.51 -8.39 -9.29
C LEU A 323 18.54 -7.93 -10.33
N VAL A 324 18.07 -7.50 -11.49
CA VAL A 324 18.91 -7.00 -12.59
C VAL A 324 18.82 -5.50 -12.67
N ASP A 325 17.61 -4.98 -12.58
CA ASP A 325 17.33 -3.55 -12.61
C ASP A 325 16.18 -3.22 -11.63
N PRO A 326 16.50 -2.61 -10.46
CA PRO A 326 15.49 -2.22 -9.49
C PRO A 326 14.47 -1.22 -10.06
N SER A 327 14.86 -0.41 -11.05
CA SER A 327 13.97 0.59 -11.65
C SER A 327 12.83 -0.03 -12.46
N LEU A 328 13.00 -1.28 -12.88
CA LEU A 328 12.01 -2.04 -13.64
C LEU A 328 11.09 -2.91 -12.75
N CYS A 329 11.31 -2.96 -11.44
CA CYS A 329 10.45 -3.74 -10.55
C CYS A 329 9.12 -3.00 -10.33
N GLN A 330 8.04 -3.62 -10.77
CA GLN A 330 6.69 -3.24 -10.40
C GLN A 330 6.26 -4.13 -9.24
N ASP A 331 6.34 -3.59 -8.03
CA ASP A 331 5.99 -4.31 -6.80
C ASP A 331 4.63 -3.78 -6.32
N PRO A 332 3.52 -4.52 -6.54
CA PRO A 332 2.23 -4.15 -6.00
C PRO A 332 2.25 -4.05 -4.47
N VAL A 333 1.42 -3.17 -3.93
CA VAL A 333 1.35 -2.89 -2.51
C VAL A 333 -0.09 -2.98 -2.03
N PHE A 334 -0.29 -3.59 -0.86
CA PHE A 334 -1.60 -3.79 -0.25
C PHE A 334 -1.66 -3.03 1.07
N PHE A 335 -2.51 -2.03 1.15
CA PHE A 335 -2.77 -1.28 2.36
C PHE A 335 -4.08 -1.75 3.00
N VAL A 336 -3.99 -2.14 4.26
CA VAL A 336 -5.15 -2.56 5.04
C VAL A 336 -5.45 -1.59 6.17
N PRO A 337 -6.73 -1.33 6.50
CA PRO A 337 -7.08 -0.48 7.60
C PRO A 337 -6.65 -1.07 8.95
N LEU A 338 -6.24 -0.19 9.86
CA LEU A 338 -5.87 -0.53 11.23
C LEU A 338 -6.96 -0.12 12.21
N SER A 339 -7.31 -1.01 13.12
CA SER A 339 -8.17 -0.73 14.27
C SER A 339 -7.42 0.03 15.36
N ASP A 340 -8.13 0.58 16.33
CA ASP A 340 -7.51 1.21 17.50
C ASP A 340 -6.65 0.22 18.32
N ALA A 341 -7.01 -1.06 18.33
CA ALA A 341 -6.22 -2.11 18.97
C ALA A 341 -4.90 -2.35 18.21
N ASP A 342 -4.93 -2.38 16.89
CA ASP A 342 -3.74 -2.49 16.04
C ASP A 342 -2.79 -1.31 16.25
N LEU A 343 -3.34 -0.09 16.30
CA LEU A 343 -2.55 1.12 16.55
C LEU A 343 -1.91 1.12 17.94
N ALA A 344 -2.62 0.64 18.96
CA ALA A 344 -2.08 0.49 20.31
C ALA A 344 -0.94 -0.55 20.37
N GLU A 345 -1.09 -1.66 19.66
CA GLU A 345 -0.03 -2.68 19.54
C GLU A 345 1.21 -2.12 18.82
N LEU A 346 1.04 -1.43 17.69
CA LEU A 346 2.15 -0.80 16.96
C LEU A 346 2.89 0.22 17.81
N ARG A 347 2.18 1.09 18.54
CA ARG A 347 2.82 2.03 19.49
C ARG A 347 3.65 1.31 20.53
N THR A 348 3.13 0.21 21.06
CA THR A 348 3.85 -0.62 22.05
C THR A 348 5.12 -1.23 21.46
N ILE A 349 5.07 -1.77 20.24
CA ILE A 349 6.21 -2.37 19.56
C ILE A 349 7.29 -1.30 19.30
N LEU A 350 6.87 -0.11 18.85
CA LEU A 350 7.75 1.01 18.50
C LEU A 350 8.21 1.82 19.73
N GLY A 351 7.71 1.53 20.92
CA GLY A 351 8.01 2.30 22.13
C GLY A 351 7.46 3.73 22.11
N LEU A 352 6.39 3.97 21.36
CA LEU A 352 5.76 5.28 21.21
C LEU A 352 4.77 5.59 22.35
N PRO A 353 4.54 6.89 22.65
CA PRO A 353 3.44 7.30 23.53
C PRO A 353 2.08 6.80 23.05
N ALA A 354 1.14 6.60 23.97
CA ALA A 354 -0.19 6.07 23.67
C ALA A 354 -1.01 6.94 22.71
N ASP A 355 -0.71 8.23 22.64
CA ASP A 355 -1.35 9.25 21.79
C ASP A 355 -0.53 9.63 20.56
N ALA A 356 0.63 8.98 20.35
CA ALA A 356 1.45 9.25 19.17
C ALA A 356 0.65 8.98 17.88
N PRO A 357 0.68 9.91 16.92
CA PRO A 357 -0.03 9.72 15.67
C PRO A 357 0.61 8.60 14.85
N LEU A 358 -0.21 7.68 14.37
CA LEU A 358 0.17 6.64 13.41
C LEU A 358 -0.88 6.62 12.29
N PRO A 359 -0.50 6.31 11.05
CA PRO A 359 -1.44 6.08 9.97
C PRO A 359 -2.42 4.95 10.31
N ARG A 360 -3.69 5.12 9.97
CA ARG A 360 -4.73 4.08 10.18
C ARG A 360 -4.76 3.03 9.06
N PHE A 361 -3.70 2.89 8.34
CA PHE A 361 -3.49 1.85 7.34
C PHE A 361 -2.06 1.32 7.41
N LEU A 362 -1.87 0.11 6.95
CA LEU A 362 -0.59 -0.58 6.95
C LEU A 362 -0.37 -1.24 5.59
N ASP A 363 0.83 -1.07 5.06
CA ASP A 363 1.36 -1.87 3.96
C ASP A 363 1.64 -3.30 4.45
N ILE A 364 1.06 -4.29 3.78
CA ILE A 364 1.22 -5.71 4.14
C ILE A 364 1.85 -6.56 3.04
N GLY A 365 2.40 -5.92 2.00
CA GLY A 365 3.14 -6.60 0.91
C GLY A 365 2.34 -6.99 -0.29
#